data_bd493fe90b1665307b3634be800fa44b
#
_entry.id   bd493fe90b1665307b3634be800fa44b
#
_cell.length_a   1.000
_cell.length_b   1.000
_cell.length_c   1.000
_cell.angle_alpha   90.00
_cell.angle_beta   90.00
_cell.angle_gamma   90.00
#
_symmetry.space_group_name_H-M   'P 1'
#
loop_
_entity.id
_entity.type
_entity.pdbx_description
1 polymer ?
#
loop_
_entity_poly.entity_id
_entity_poly.type
_entity_poly.pdbx_seq_one_letter_code
_entity_poly.pdbx_strand_id
1 'polypeptide(L)'
;MAKTTRQTAAITGAGDGIGRALAINLNERGIDLYLCDISQERLDTTVAMLDTTRSSVSTALVDCGNRAEIEAWAATITAENDCLDFLFNNAGVAYEAQFREASLDNFEWLMNINYWGVVWCTKALLPLLEASPSGHLVNISSIFGMVGIATQSAYNSAKFAVRGFTESLQAEYRGTALTVTCVHPGGIATNIALRARTDGESSAVSAEERDEFLKQVARTSPTKAAQVIMKGTLAGRRRVFIGWDAWVIHTITKF
;
A
#
# COMPACT_ATOMS: atom_id res chain seq x y z
N MET A 1 8.33 35.80 1.03
CA MET A 1 6.97 35.30 1.27
C MET A 1 7.11 33.87 1.79
N ALA A 2 6.69 33.56 3.00
CA ALA A 2 6.71 32.19 3.49
C ALA A 2 5.81 31.35 2.56
N LYS A 3 6.39 30.34 1.89
CA LYS A 3 5.59 29.29 1.23
C LYS A 3 4.67 28.73 2.30
N THR A 4 3.39 28.90 2.17
CA THR A 4 2.39 28.14 2.96
C THR A 4 2.59 26.69 2.55
N THR A 5 3.39 25.97 3.31
CA THR A 5 3.71 24.59 3.01
C THR A 5 2.48 23.76 3.35
N ARG A 6 1.66 23.50 2.31
CA ARG A 6 0.65 22.44 2.42
C ARG A 6 1.37 21.13 2.69
N GLN A 7 0.73 20.26 3.45
CA GLN A 7 1.22 18.90 3.61
C GLN A 7 1.22 18.17 2.27
N THR A 8 2.15 17.25 2.11
CA THR A 8 2.35 16.48 0.88
C THR A 8 2.26 14.98 1.16
N ALA A 9 1.68 14.23 0.22
CA ALA A 9 1.54 12.79 0.32
C ALA A 9 1.91 12.09 -0.98
N ALA A 10 2.69 11.02 -0.88
CA ALA A 10 3.01 10.11 -1.97
C ALA A 10 2.30 8.77 -1.76
N ILE A 11 1.62 8.25 -2.81
CA ILE A 11 0.84 7.01 -2.74
C ILE A 11 1.19 6.14 -3.94
N THR A 12 1.66 4.91 -3.68
CA THR A 12 1.83 3.90 -4.72
C THR A 12 0.56 3.06 -4.89
N GLY A 13 0.26 2.65 -6.13
CA GLY A 13 -0.98 1.91 -6.44
C GLY A 13 -2.24 2.75 -6.20
N ALA A 14 -2.19 4.03 -6.55
CA ALA A 14 -3.26 5.00 -6.29
C ALA A 14 -4.45 4.88 -7.27
N GLY A 15 -4.33 4.07 -8.30
CA GLY A 15 -5.35 3.93 -9.35
C GLY A 15 -6.59 3.14 -8.93
N ASP A 16 -6.57 2.39 -7.82
CA ASP A 16 -7.70 1.54 -7.42
C ASP A 16 -7.73 1.29 -5.90
N GLY A 17 -8.81 0.69 -5.42
CA GLY A 17 -8.95 0.12 -4.08
C GLY A 17 -8.57 1.09 -2.94
N ILE A 18 -7.72 0.61 -2.02
CA ILE A 18 -7.28 1.39 -0.85
C ILE A 18 -6.49 2.62 -1.27
N GLY A 19 -5.62 2.53 -2.30
CA GLY A 19 -4.81 3.66 -2.78
C GLY A 19 -5.67 4.82 -3.29
N ARG A 20 -6.67 4.53 -4.12
CA ARG A 20 -7.65 5.52 -4.58
C ARG A 20 -8.41 6.15 -3.40
N ALA A 21 -8.88 5.32 -2.47
CA ALA A 21 -9.62 5.80 -1.31
C ALA A 21 -8.76 6.67 -0.37
N LEU A 22 -7.45 6.38 -0.26
CA LEU A 22 -6.49 7.23 0.44
C LEU A 22 -6.30 8.56 -0.29
N ALA A 23 -6.15 8.55 -1.62
CA ALA A 23 -6.01 9.77 -2.42
C ALA A 23 -7.21 10.70 -2.23
N ILE A 24 -8.44 10.16 -2.29
CA ILE A 24 -9.67 10.93 -2.05
C ILE A 24 -9.68 11.52 -0.63
N ASN A 25 -9.39 10.71 0.39
CA ASN A 25 -9.41 11.16 1.79
C ASN A 25 -8.37 12.25 2.08
N LEU A 26 -7.19 12.18 1.46
CA LEU A 26 -6.13 13.17 1.62
C LEU A 26 -6.46 14.46 0.84
N ASN A 27 -7.02 14.35 -0.36
CA ASN A 27 -7.49 15.50 -1.14
C ASN A 27 -8.58 16.29 -0.40
N GLU A 28 -9.54 15.60 0.23
CA GLU A 28 -10.56 16.24 1.07
C GLU A 28 -9.96 17.05 2.23
N ARG A 29 -8.74 16.73 2.66
CA ARG A 29 -7.98 17.44 3.71
C ARG A 29 -7.10 18.57 3.16
N GLY A 30 -7.07 18.79 1.85
CA GLY A 30 -6.24 19.79 1.19
C GLY A 30 -4.75 19.44 1.15
N ILE A 31 -4.41 18.17 1.16
CA ILE A 31 -3.03 17.64 1.10
C ILE A 31 -2.64 17.46 -0.37
N ASP A 32 -1.50 18.00 -0.78
CA ASP A 32 -0.96 17.86 -2.13
C ASP A 32 -0.51 16.43 -2.41
N LEU A 33 -0.83 15.88 -3.58
CA LEU A 33 -0.75 14.47 -3.88
C LEU A 33 0.24 14.15 -5.01
N TYR A 34 1.10 13.18 -4.77
CA TYR A 34 1.92 12.47 -5.73
C TYR A 34 1.41 11.04 -5.85
N LEU A 35 0.73 10.74 -6.94
CA LEU A 35 0.05 9.45 -7.15
C LEU A 35 0.77 8.65 -8.23
N CYS A 36 1.06 7.37 -7.98
CA CYS A 36 1.53 6.50 -9.03
C CYS A 36 0.75 5.18 -9.11
N ASP A 37 0.64 4.67 -10.31
CA ASP A 37 0.07 3.35 -10.64
C ASP A 37 0.69 2.84 -11.94
N ILE A 38 0.58 1.55 -12.22
CA ILE A 38 0.99 0.96 -13.51
C ILE A 38 -0.02 1.23 -14.63
N SER A 39 -1.22 1.73 -14.33
CA SER A 39 -2.30 1.97 -15.29
C SER A 39 -2.71 3.43 -15.33
N GLN A 40 -2.50 4.08 -16.48
CA GLN A 40 -2.94 5.46 -16.71
C GLN A 40 -4.45 5.60 -16.58
N GLU A 41 -5.23 4.70 -17.16
CA GLU A 41 -6.70 4.71 -17.10
C GLU A 41 -7.22 4.73 -15.64
N ARG A 42 -6.60 3.94 -14.77
CA ARG A 42 -6.97 3.91 -13.35
C ARG A 42 -6.57 5.18 -12.61
N LEU A 43 -5.42 5.77 -12.95
CA LEU A 43 -5.01 7.07 -12.41
C LEU A 43 -5.99 8.16 -12.86
N ASP A 44 -6.33 8.21 -14.13
CA ASP A 44 -7.29 9.19 -14.67
C ASP A 44 -8.65 9.07 -13.97
N THR A 45 -9.12 7.84 -13.75
CA THR A 45 -10.34 7.57 -12.98
C THR A 45 -10.24 8.11 -11.55
N THR A 46 -9.08 7.94 -10.91
CA THR A 46 -8.86 8.48 -9.55
C THR A 46 -8.85 9.99 -9.56
N VAL A 47 -8.11 10.62 -10.48
CA VAL A 47 -8.01 12.08 -10.59
C VAL A 47 -9.37 12.71 -10.84
N ALA A 48 -10.22 12.09 -11.68
CA ALA A 48 -11.58 12.57 -11.94
C ALA A 48 -12.48 12.60 -10.69
N MET A 49 -12.10 11.91 -9.61
CA MET A 49 -12.82 11.91 -8.32
C MET A 49 -12.25 12.93 -7.31
N LEU A 50 -11.16 13.61 -7.66
CA LEU A 50 -10.49 14.56 -6.78
C LEU A 50 -10.92 16.00 -7.08
N ASP A 51 -10.96 16.81 -6.05
CA ASP A 51 -11.16 18.26 -6.18
C ASP A 51 -9.77 18.94 -6.33
N THR A 52 -9.37 19.18 -7.56
CA THR A 52 -8.07 19.81 -7.89
C THR A 52 -7.97 21.29 -7.50
N THR A 53 -9.05 21.89 -7.01
CA THR A 53 -9.02 23.25 -6.43
C THR A 53 -8.56 23.22 -4.97
N ARG A 54 -8.70 22.10 -4.30
CA ARG A 54 -8.30 21.93 -2.88
C ARG A 54 -6.81 21.69 -2.72
N SER A 55 -6.22 20.86 -3.58
CA SER A 55 -4.81 20.48 -3.52
C SER A 55 -4.26 20.18 -4.91
N SER A 56 -2.95 20.31 -5.08
CA SER A 56 -2.29 19.88 -6.29
C SER A 56 -2.29 18.35 -6.39
N VAL A 57 -2.38 17.84 -7.62
CA VAL A 57 -2.33 16.39 -7.89
C VAL A 57 -1.35 16.16 -9.04
N SER A 58 -0.28 15.46 -8.76
CA SER A 58 0.70 14.97 -9.73
C SER A 58 0.54 13.47 -9.89
N THR A 59 0.56 12.96 -11.12
CA THR A 59 0.45 11.54 -11.43
C THR A 59 1.65 11.05 -12.22
N ALA A 60 2.05 9.79 -11.99
CA ALA A 60 3.11 9.13 -12.73
C ALA A 60 2.75 7.68 -13.03
N LEU A 61 3.08 7.23 -14.25
CA LEU A 61 3.02 5.82 -14.60
C LEU A 61 4.29 5.14 -14.08
N VAL A 62 4.15 4.22 -13.10
CA VAL A 62 5.26 3.55 -12.43
C VAL A 62 4.93 2.08 -12.18
N ASP A 63 5.78 1.20 -12.66
CA ASP A 63 5.81 -0.18 -12.20
C ASP A 63 6.60 -0.27 -10.88
N CYS A 64 5.91 -0.52 -9.77
CA CYS A 64 6.55 -0.69 -8.47
C CYS A 64 7.45 -1.94 -8.38
N GLY A 65 7.43 -2.83 -9.36
CA GLY A 65 8.40 -3.91 -9.54
C GLY A 65 9.70 -3.48 -10.22
N ASN A 66 9.77 -2.24 -10.71
CA ASN A 66 10.93 -1.67 -11.39
C ASN A 66 11.59 -0.58 -10.54
N ARG A 67 12.76 -0.90 -10.00
CA ARG A 67 13.51 0.02 -9.15
C ARG A 67 13.81 1.37 -9.82
N ALA A 68 14.20 1.36 -11.08
CA ALA A 68 14.58 2.58 -11.79
C ALA A 68 13.39 3.54 -11.97
N GLU A 69 12.18 3.00 -12.20
CA GLU A 69 10.98 3.82 -12.32
C GLU A 69 10.58 4.44 -10.97
N ILE A 70 10.72 3.70 -9.87
CA ILE A 70 10.51 4.23 -8.51
C ILE A 70 11.50 5.35 -8.20
N GLU A 71 12.80 5.14 -8.49
CA GLU A 71 13.85 6.15 -8.24
C GLU A 71 13.61 7.40 -9.07
N ALA A 72 13.19 7.28 -10.33
CA ALA A 72 12.85 8.40 -11.19
C ALA A 72 11.63 9.19 -10.65
N TRP A 73 10.57 8.48 -10.24
CA TRP A 73 9.40 9.11 -9.61
C TRP A 73 9.76 9.83 -8.30
N ALA A 74 10.53 9.19 -7.44
CA ALA A 74 11.00 9.79 -6.20
C ALA A 74 11.88 11.03 -6.44
N ALA A 75 12.71 11.02 -7.49
CA ALA A 75 13.53 12.18 -7.87
C ALA A 75 12.65 13.39 -8.27
N THR A 76 11.52 13.16 -8.97
CA THR A 76 10.56 14.23 -9.28
C THR A 76 9.98 14.85 -8.01
N ILE A 77 9.55 14.02 -7.06
CA ILE A 77 9.01 14.48 -5.77
C ILE A 77 10.07 15.29 -5.00
N THR A 78 11.33 14.79 -4.98
CA THR A 78 12.44 15.43 -4.28
C THR A 78 12.82 16.79 -4.90
N ALA A 79 12.71 16.93 -6.22
CA ALA A 79 12.99 18.18 -6.90
C ALA A 79 11.96 19.28 -6.59
N GLU A 80 10.73 18.90 -6.25
CA GLU A 80 9.61 19.83 -6.04
C GLU A 80 9.34 20.14 -4.56
N ASN A 81 9.89 19.34 -3.61
CA ASN A 81 9.56 19.43 -2.20
C ASN A 81 10.79 19.40 -1.30
N ASP A 82 10.75 20.19 -0.23
CA ASP A 82 11.77 20.19 0.83
C ASP A 82 11.49 19.08 1.87
N CYS A 83 10.25 18.62 1.99
CA CYS A 83 9.84 17.52 2.87
C CYS A 83 8.61 16.78 2.31
N LEU A 84 8.36 15.58 2.82
CA LEU A 84 7.18 14.76 2.53
C LEU A 84 6.52 14.36 3.84
N ASP A 85 5.22 14.65 4.00
CA ASP A 85 4.53 14.35 5.25
C ASP A 85 4.00 12.91 5.30
N PHE A 86 3.58 12.36 4.15
CA PHE A 86 3.04 11.01 4.11
C PHE A 86 3.61 10.22 2.93
N LEU A 87 4.08 9.00 3.21
CA LEU A 87 4.34 7.98 2.19
C LEU A 87 3.47 6.76 2.47
N PHE A 88 2.59 6.42 1.52
CA PHE A 88 1.82 5.19 1.55
C PHE A 88 2.35 4.19 0.52
N ASN A 89 3.10 3.21 0.98
CA ASN A 89 3.50 2.06 0.18
C ASN A 89 2.32 1.09 0.12
N ASN A 90 1.43 1.33 -0.85
CA ASN A 90 0.16 0.62 -0.98
C ASN A 90 0.13 -0.31 -2.21
N ALA A 91 0.92 -0.06 -3.24
CA ALA A 91 0.98 -0.91 -4.42
C ALA A 91 1.17 -2.39 -4.04
N GLY A 92 0.44 -3.26 -4.70
CA GLY A 92 0.55 -4.68 -4.47
C GLY A 92 -0.31 -5.49 -5.43
N VAL A 93 0.10 -6.73 -5.62
CA VAL A 93 -0.54 -7.72 -6.49
C VAL A 93 -0.76 -9.01 -5.73
N ALA A 94 -1.60 -9.89 -6.27
CA ALA A 94 -1.82 -11.23 -5.74
C ALA A 94 -1.36 -12.30 -6.73
N TYR A 95 -0.94 -13.43 -6.19
CA TYR A 95 -0.60 -14.62 -6.94
C TYR A 95 -1.00 -15.84 -6.11
N GLU A 96 -1.68 -16.78 -6.74
CA GLU A 96 -2.22 -17.97 -6.11
C GLU A 96 -1.79 -19.23 -6.87
N ALA A 97 -1.09 -20.12 -6.17
CA ALA A 97 -0.69 -21.42 -6.67
C ALA A 97 -0.31 -22.36 -5.51
N GLN A 98 -0.52 -23.67 -5.66
CA GLN A 98 0.19 -24.63 -4.83
C GLN A 98 1.70 -24.50 -5.11
N PHE A 99 2.55 -24.53 -4.06
CA PHE A 99 3.99 -24.24 -4.22
C PHE A 99 4.68 -25.14 -5.24
N ARG A 100 4.30 -26.41 -5.33
CA ARG A 100 4.84 -27.38 -6.33
C ARG A 100 4.54 -26.98 -7.78
N GLU A 101 3.52 -26.15 -8.02
CA GLU A 101 3.05 -25.72 -9.32
C GLU A 101 3.41 -24.26 -9.60
N ALA A 102 3.86 -23.55 -8.56
CA ALA A 102 4.16 -22.15 -8.64
C ALA A 102 5.35 -21.86 -9.56
N SER A 103 5.17 -20.97 -10.51
CA SER A 103 6.25 -20.41 -11.32
C SER A 103 7.15 -19.53 -10.44
N LEU A 104 8.47 -19.74 -10.52
CA LEU A 104 9.43 -18.86 -9.85
C LEU A 104 9.39 -17.44 -10.43
N ASP A 105 9.13 -17.27 -11.72
CA ASP A 105 8.99 -15.95 -12.34
C ASP A 105 7.81 -15.17 -11.74
N ASN A 106 6.66 -15.83 -11.51
CA ASN A 106 5.51 -15.21 -10.84
C ASN A 106 5.77 -14.94 -9.37
N PHE A 107 6.53 -15.81 -8.69
CA PHE A 107 6.95 -15.61 -7.31
C PHE A 107 7.86 -14.37 -7.20
N GLU A 108 8.87 -14.26 -8.06
CA GLU A 108 9.80 -13.13 -8.10
C GLU A 108 9.08 -11.83 -8.50
N TRP A 109 8.20 -11.89 -9.51
CA TRP A 109 7.35 -10.75 -9.90
C TRP A 109 6.56 -10.19 -8.71
N LEU A 110 5.91 -11.07 -7.94
CA LEU A 110 5.16 -10.65 -6.76
C LEU A 110 6.07 -10.07 -5.68
N MET A 111 7.21 -10.71 -5.41
CA MET A 111 8.18 -10.21 -4.42
C MET A 111 8.73 -8.84 -4.81
N ASN A 112 9.00 -8.63 -6.10
CA ASN A 112 9.51 -7.34 -6.60
C ASN A 112 8.51 -6.21 -6.34
N ILE A 113 7.22 -6.43 -6.62
CA ILE A 113 6.18 -5.41 -6.40
C ILE A 113 5.87 -5.26 -4.92
N ASN A 114 5.53 -6.38 -4.24
CA ASN A 114 4.93 -6.33 -2.90
C ASN A 114 5.94 -6.08 -1.77
N TYR A 115 7.22 -6.38 -1.98
CA TYR A 115 8.27 -6.20 -0.98
C TYR A 115 9.37 -5.24 -1.44
N TRP A 116 10.05 -5.54 -2.55
CA TRP A 116 11.13 -4.68 -3.01
C TRP A 116 10.66 -3.28 -3.39
N GLY A 117 9.48 -3.17 -4.00
CA GLY A 117 8.86 -1.87 -4.29
C GLY A 117 8.67 -1.02 -3.03
N VAL A 118 8.23 -1.64 -1.92
CA VAL A 118 8.13 -0.95 -0.61
C VAL A 118 9.50 -0.49 -0.11
N VAL A 119 10.53 -1.35 -0.22
CA VAL A 119 11.91 -1.03 0.22
C VAL A 119 12.49 0.10 -0.62
N TRP A 120 12.42 0.02 -1.95
CA TRP A 120 12.98 1.02 -2.86
C TRP A 120 12.29 2.38 -2.69
N CYS A 121 10.97 2.40 -2.65
CA CYS A 121 10.20 3.63 -2.47
C CYS A 121 10.50 4.28 -1.11
N THR A 122 10.52 3.48 -0.04
CA THR A 122 10.91 3.96 1.29
C THR A 122 12.32 4.54 1.26
N LYS A 123 13.30 3.82 0.70
CA LYS A 123 14.70 4.27 0.68
C LYS A 123 14.88 5.57 -0.09
N ALA A 124 14.19 5.71 -1.23
CA ALA A 124 14.30 6.89 -2.09
C ALA A 124 13.67 8.15 -1.45
N LEU A 125 12.53 8.00 -0.75
CA LEU A 125 11.79 9.12 -0.16
C LEU A 125 12.04 9.33 1.34
N LEU A 126 12.83 8.46 1.99
CA LEU A 126 13.14 8.56 3.41
C LEU A 126 13.73 9.92 3.83
N PRO A 127 14.69 10.51 3.08
CA PRO A 127 15.23 11.83 3.46
C PRO A 127 14.18 12.93 3.52
N LEU A 128 13.17 12.91 2.64
CA LEU A 128 12.08 13.88 2.67
C LEU A 128 11.12 13.64 3.85
N LEU A 129 10.89 12.37 4.21
CA LEU A 129 10.09 12.02 5.39
C LEU A 129 10.79 12.45 6.70
N GLU A 130 12.11 12.29 6.76
CA GLU A 130 12.94 12.73 7.90
C GLU A 130 12.97 14.27 8.04
N ALA A 131 12.89 14.98 6.92
CA ALA A 131 12.85 16.45 6.89
C ALA A 131 11.48 17.01 7.32
N SER A 132 10.41 16.21 7.32
CA SER A 132 9.09 16.66 7.79
C SER A 132 9.04 16.75 9.32
N PRO A 133 8.43 17.82 9.89
CA PRO A 133 8.22 17.92 11.33
C PRO A 133 7.27 16.85 11.89
N SER A 134 6.53 16.15 11.02
CA SER A 134 5.61 15.07 11.38
C SER A 134 5.48 14.04 10.25
N GLY A 135 6.59 13.44 9.83
CA GLY A 135 6.62 12.45 8.74
C GLY A 135 5.90 11.15 9.10
N HIS A 136 5.19 10.58 8.14
CA HIS A 136 4.47 9.31 8.29
C HIS A 136 4.82 8.34 7.16
N LEU A 137 5.51 7.27 7.49
CA LEU A 137 5.71 6.11 6.62
C LEU A 137 4.65 5.05 6.92
N VAL A 138 3.86 4.70 5.92
CA VAL A 138 2.76 3.73 6.06
C VAL A 138 2.94 2.60 5.05
N ASN A 139 3.23 1.41 5.54
CA ASN A 139 3.42 0.22 4.71
C ASN A 139 2.19 -0.69 4.81
N ILE A 140 1.58 -1.00 3.66
CA ILE A 140 0.41 -1.88 3.59
C ILE A 140 0.87 -3.33 3.51
N SER A 141 0.81 -4.02 4.65
CA SER A 141 0.97 -5.48 4.76
C SER A 141 -0.39 -6.17 4.50
N SER A 142 -0.75 -7.15 5.29
CA SER A 142 -2.01 -7.91 5.23
C SER A 142 -2.17 -8.70 6.53
N ILE A 143 -3.35 -9.27 6.79
CA ILE A 143 -3.51 -10.39 7.73
C ILE A 143 -2.65 -11.59 7.29
N PHE A 144 -2.40 -11.76 6.00
CA PHE A 144 -1.50 -12.77 5.43
C PHE A 144 -0.01 -12.45 5.66
N GLY A 145 0.33 -11.31 6.25
CA GLY A 145 1.63 -11.02 6.89
C GLY A 145 1.69 -11.43 8.36
N MET A 146 0.69 -12.14 8.87
CA MET A 146 0.58 -12.61 10.26
C MET A 146 0.32 -14.12 10.35
N VAL A 147 -0.30 -14.69 9.33
CA VAL A 147 -0.64 -16.12 9.25
C VAL A 147 -0.40 -16.62 7.83
N GLY A 148 0.14 -17.85 7.73
CA GLY A 148 0.32 -18.53 6.45
C GLY A 148 -0.98 -19.19 5.99
N ILE A 149 -1.29 -19.03 4.70
CA ILE A 149 -2.47 -19.63 4.05
C ILE A 149 -1.97 -20.49 2.89
N ALA A 150 -2.56 -21.68 2.72
CA ALA A 150 -2.28 -22.54 1.58
C ALA A 150 -2.49 -21.79 0.26
N THR A 151 -1.75 -22.14 -0.77
CA THR A 151 -1.74 -21.52 -2.11
C THR A 151 -1.21 -20.08 -2.17
N GLN A 152 -0.92 -19.44 -1.02
CA GLN A 152 -0.50 -18.04 -0.91
C GLN A 152 0.98 -17.87 -0.51
N SER A 153 1.84 -18.85 -0.79
CA SER A 153 3.23 -18.85 -0.30
C SER A 153 4.02 -17.58 -0.68
N ALA A 154 3.93 -17.13 -1.94
CA ALA A 154 4.59 -15.91 -2.39
C ALA A 154 4.01 -14.66 -1.72
N TYR A 155 2.69 -14.55 -1.68
CA TYR A 155 2.00 -13.40 -1.08
C TYR A 155 2.24 -13.33 0.43
N ASN A 156 2.15 -14.46 1.14
CA ASN A 156 2.49 -14.54 2.57
C ASN A 156 3.94 -14.08 2.80
N SER A 157 4.89 -14.65 2.05
CA SER A 157 6.32 -14.30 2.20
C SER A 157 6.55 -12.79 2.05
N ALA A 158 5.99 -12.18 1.00
CA ALA A 158 6.10 -10.74 0.78
C ALA A 158 5.48 -9.91 1.92
N LYS A 159 4.27 -10.27 2.38
CA LYS A 159 3.56 -9.49 3.41
C LYS A 159 4.16 -9.70 4.82
N PHE A 160 4.74 -10.87 5.13
CA PHE A 160 5.56 -11.06 6.31
C PHE A 160 6.86 -10.23 6.23
N ALA A 161 7.53 -10.21 5.06
CA ALA A 161 8.73 -9.41 4.85
C ALA A 161 8.45 -7.91 5.04
N VAL A 162 7.35 -7.37 4.47
CA VAL A 162 6.90 -5.99 4.69
C VAL A 162 6.68 -5.69 6.17
N ARG A 163 6.05 -6.62 6.90
CA ARG A 163 5.86 -6.47 8.35
C ARG A 163 7.19 -6.39 9.08
N GLY A 164 8.10 -7.36 8.85
CA GLY A 164 9.42 -7.39 9.49
C GLY A 164 10.24 -6.13 9.21
N PHE A 165 10.28 -5.70 7.94
CA PHE A 165 10.92 -4.45 7.53
C PHE A 165 10.33 -3.24 8.26
N THR A 166 9.00 -3.14 8.32
CA THR A 166 8.32 -2.02 8.99
C THR A 166 8.60 -2.02 10.49
N GLU A 167 8.59 -3.18 11.14
CA GLU A 167 8.87 -3.30 12.58
C GLU A 167 10.33 -2.92 12.92
N SER A 168 11.29 -3.21 12.03
CA SER A 168 12.69 -2.76 12.16
C SER A 168 12.77 -1.25 12.11
N LEU A 169 12.18 -0.61 11.09
CA LEU A 169 12.15 0.85 10.98
C LEU A 169 11.44 1.51 12.17
N GLN A 170 10.38 0.90 12.72
CA GLN A 170 9.74 1.39 13.95
C GLN A 170 10.69 1.40 15.16
N ALA A 171 11.67 0.53 15.19
CA ALA A 171 12.68 0.53 16.25
C ALA A 171 13.75 1.61 16.00
N GLU A 172 14.21 1.73 14.75
CA GLU A 172 15.22 2.73 14.34
C GLU A 172 14.72 4.17 14.54
N TYR A 173 13.47 4.45 14.18
CA TYR A 173 12.88 5.80 14.26
C TYR A 173 12.16 6.11 15.59
N ARG A 174 12.38 5.29 16.61
CA ARG A 174 11.78 5.56 17.93
C ARG A 174 12.29 6.86 18.53
N GLY A 175 11.36 7.76 18.86
CA GLY A 175 11.68 9.05 19.49
C GLY A 175 12.07 10.15 18.49
N THR A 176 11.99 9.88 17.19
CA THR A 176 12.10 10.91 16.15
C THR A 176 10.72 11.47 15.76
N ALA A 177 10.70 12.46 14.86
CA ALA A 177 9.48 13.02 14.29
C ALA A 177 8.81 12.08 13.27
N LEU A 178 9.55 11.12 12.69
CA LEU A 178 9.03 10.15 11.74
C LEU A 178 8.29 9.01 12.44
N THR A 179 7.01 8.86 12.14
CA THR A 179 6.21 7.71 12.58
C THR A 179 6.14 6.66 11.48
N VAL A 180 6.29 5.39 11.86
CA VAL A 180 6.25 4.25 10.94
C VAL A 180 5.09 3.34 11.33
N THR A 181 4.18 3.10 10.39
CA THR A 181 2.95 2.32 10.61
C THR A 181 2.91 1.10 9.69
N CYS A 182 2.68 -0.08 10.27
CA CYS A 182 2.34 -1.30 9.53
C CYS A 182 0.81 -1.47 9.52
N VAL A 183 0.22 -1.58 8.33
CA VAL A 183 -1.22 -1.79 8.17
C VAL A 183 -1.49 -3.25 7.83
N HIS A 184 -2.46 -3.86 8.49
CA HIS A 184 -2.87 -5.25 8.30
C HIS A 184 -4.36 -5.29 7.88
N PRO A 185 -4.68 -5.10 6.58
CA PRO A 185 -6.02 -5.28 6.09
C PRO A 185 -6.45 -6.75 6.14
N GLY A 186 -7.71 -6.98 6.56
CA GLY A 186 -8.42 -8.24 6.33
C GLY A 186 -9.09 -8.24 4.95
N GLY A 187 -10.29 -8.79 4.86
CA GLY A 187 -11.08 -8.81 3.63
C GLY A 187 -11.59 -7.42 3.24
N ILE A 188 -10.89 -6.77 2.31
CA ILE A 188 -11.28 -5.47 1.73
C ILE A 188 -11.83 -5.69 0.32
N ALA A 189 -12.95 -5.06 -0.01
CA ALA A 189 -13.59 -5.14 -1.33
C ALA A 189 -12.78 -4.37 -2.39
N THR A 190 -11.69 -4.98 -2.85
CA THR A 190 -10.80 -4.46 -3.90
C THR A 190 -10.64 -5.47 -5.03
N ASN A 191 -10.17 -5.00 -6.18
CA ASN A 191 -9.96 -5.86 -7.35
C ASN A 191 -8.65 -6.69 -7.30
N ILE A 192 -7.90 -6.67 -6.20
CA ILE A 192 -6.57 -7.32 -6.09
C ILE A 192 -6.67 -8.83 -6.33
N ALA A 193 -7.66 -9.49 -5.76
CA ALA A 193 -7.84 -10.93 -5.92
C ALA A 193 -8.45 -11.30 -7.29
N LEU A 194 -9.29 -10.43 -7.89
CA LEU A 194 -9.80 -10.63 -9.24
C LEU A 194 -8.70 -10.55 -10.30
N ARG A 195 -7.64 -9.76 -10.03
CA ARG A 195 -6.47 -9.60 -10.91
C ARG A 195 -5.30 -10.49 -10.50
N ALA A 196 -5.50 -11.44 -9.60
CA ALA A 196 -4.45 -12.35 -9.18
C ALA A 196 -3.94 -13.18 -10.37
N ARG A 197 -2.62 -13.32 -10.47
CA ARG A 197 -2.04 -14.38 -11.31
C ARG A 197 -2.27 -15.72 -10.65
N THR A 198 -2.35 -16.76 -11.45
CA THR A 198 -2.58 -18.13 -10.97
C THR A 198 -1.79 -19.13 -11.78
N ASP A 199 -1.34 -20.20 -11.15
CA ASP A 199 -0.73 -21.36 -11.83
C ASP A 199 -1.38 -22.65 -11.32
N GLY A 200 -1.22 -23.74 -12.11
CA GLY A 200 -1.68 -25.06 -11.76
C GLY A 200 -3.20 -25.14 -11.54
N GLU A 201 -3.61 -25.91 -10.55
CA GLU A 201 -5.03 -26.10 -10.19
C GLU A 201 -5.76 -24.79 -9.84
N SER A 202 -5.04 -23.81 -9.28
CA SER A 202 -5.60 -22.49 -8.96
C SER A 202 -6.09 -21.73 -10.21
N SER A 203 -5.55 -22.02 -11.39
CA SER A 203 -5.99 -21.42 -12.64
C SER A 203 -7.35 -21.95 -13.14
N ALA A 204 -7.82 -23.07 -12.60
CA ALA A 204 -9.13 -23.66 -12.94
C ALA A 204 -10.31 -22.92 -12.28
N VAL A 205 -10.06 -22.11 -11.25
CA VAL A 205 -11.11 -21.31 -10.59
C VAL A 205 -11.48 -20.12 -11.48
N SER A 206 -12.75 -20.04 -11.86
CA SER A 206 -13.23 -18.97 -12.74
C SER A 206 -13.20 -17.60 -12.05
N ALA A 207 -13.26 -16.52 -12.86
CA ALA A 207 -13.34 -15.16 -12.33
C ALA A 207 -14.65 -14.94 -11.55
N GLU A 208 -15.75 -15.55 -11.97
CA GLU A 208 -17.05 -15.51 -11.33
C GLU A 208 -17.03 -16.16 -9.95
N GLU A 209 -16.45 -17.36 -9.83
CA GLU A 209 -16.32 -18.06 -8.54
C GLU A 209 -15.45 -17.27 -7.55
N ARG A 210 -14.38 -16.63 -8.03
CA ARG A 210 -13.56 -15.73 -7.22
C ARG A 210 -14.32 -14.50 -6.76
N ASP A 211 -15.09 -13.88 -7.64
CA ASP A 211 -15.91 -12.71 -7.31
C ASP A 211 -16.99 -13.07 -6.27
N GLU A 212 -17.64 -14.21 -6.41
CA GLU A 212 -18.61 -14.70 -5.41
C GLU A 212 -17.95 -14.96 -4.05
N PHE A 213 -16.80 -15.61 -4.02
CA PHE A 213 -16.04 -15.81 -2.78
C PHE A 213 -15.65 -14.48 -2.15
N LEU A 214 -15.15 -13.53 -2.95
CA LEU A 214 -14.76 -12.21 -2.47
C LEU A 214 -15.94 -11.44 -1.88
N LYS A 215 -17.13 -11.49 -2.48
CA LYS A 215 -18.33 -10.87 -1.93
C LYS A 215 -18.70 -11.40 -0.53
N GLN A 216 -18.35 -12.65 -0.23
CA GLN A 216 -18.61 -13.25 1.08
C GLN A 216 -17.59 -12.81 2.14
N VAL A 217 -16.31 -12.66 1.77
CA VAL A 217 -15.19 -12.40 2.71
C VAL A 217 -14.78 -10.94 2.78
N ALA A 218 -14.91 -10.18 1.68
CA ALA A 218 -14.49 -8.79 1.59
C ALA A 218 -15.59 -7.83 2.09
N ARG A 219 -15.74 -7.75 3.42
CA ARG A 219 -16.84 -6.99 4.07
C ARG A 219 -16.51 -5.53 4.33
N THR A 220 -15.25 -5.12 4.17
CA THR A 220 -14.84 -3.73 4.43
C THR A 220 -14.64 -2.99 3.11
N SER A 221 -15.27 -1.83 2.96
CA SER A 221 -15.07 -0.99 1.77
C SER A 221 -13.69 -0.31 1.78
N PRO A 222 -13.11 0.00 0.59
CA PRO A 222 -11.87 0.76 0.48
C PRO A 222 -11.93 2.12 1.20
N THR A 223 -13.05 2.82 1.11
CA THR A 223 -13.28 4.09 1.82
C THR A 223 -13.17 3.93 3.33
N LYS A 224 -13.79 2.87 3.89
CA LYS A 224 -13.68 2.59 5.32
C LYS A 224 -12.25 2.21 5.71
N ALA A 225 -11.58 1.44 4.87
CA ALA A 225 -10.17 1.08 5.06
C ALA A 225 -9.29 2.34 5.12
N ALA A 226 -9.41 3.25 4.15
CA ALA A 226 -8.67 4.51 4.13
C ALA A 226 -8.91 5.37 5.39
N GLN A 227 -10.16 5.47 5.85
CA GLN A 227 -10.49 6.18 7.10
C GLN A 227 -9.79 5.59 8.34
N VAL A 228 -9.76 4.25 8.44
CA VAL A 228 -9.10 3.54 9.55
C VAL A 228 -7.59 3.71 9.48
N ILE A 229 -6.99 3.62 8.27
CA ILE A 229 -5.57 3.87 8.04
C ILE A 229 -5.22 5.28 8.49
N MET A 230 -5.90 6.30 7.97
CA MET A 230 -5.62 7.69 8.30
C MET A 230 -5.76 7.98 9.79
N LYS A 231 -6.82 7.48 10.43
CA LYS A 231 -7.00 7.61 11.89
C LYS A 231 -5.85 6.97 12.66
N GLY A 232 -5.39 5.79 12.24
CA GLY A 232 -4.28 5.09 12.89
C GLY A 232 -2.94 5.79 12.67
N THR A 233 -2.68 6.25 11.44
CA THR A 233 -1.47 6.99 11.05
C THR A 233 -1.34 8.28 11.84
N LEU A 234 -2.37 9.13 11.85
CA LEU A 234 -2.38 10.40 12.60
C LEU A 234 -2.30 10.22 14.12
N ALA A 235 -2.72 9.06 14.63
CA ALA A 235 -2.56 8.70 16.04
C ALA A 235 -1.19 8.06 16.36
N GLY A 236 -0.26 8.00 15.40
CA GLY A 236 1.08 7.43 15.59
C GLY A 236 1.06 5.93 15.90
N ARG A 237 0.03 5.18 15.46
CA ARG A 237 -0.09 3.76 15.77
C ARG A 237 0.93 2.95 14.98
N ARG A 238 1.70 2.11 15.67
CA ARG A 238 2.68 1.22 15.07
C ARG A 238 2.02 0.13 14.19
N ARG A 239 0.81 -0.33 14.55
CA ARG A 239 0.03 -1.33 13.81
C ARG A 239 -1.42 -0.87 13.69
N VAL A 240 -1.97 -1.02 12.49
CA VAL A 240 -3.37 -0.71 12.17
C VAL A 240 -4.02 -1.97 11.58
N PHE A 241 -5.06 -2.46 12.23
CA PHE A 241 -5.84 -3.60 11.78
C PHE A 241 -7.15 -3.12 11.16
N ILE A 242 -7.54 -3.69 10.02
CA ILE A 242 -8.74 -3.29 9.29
C ILE A 242 -9.63 -4.52 9.08
N GLY A 243 -10.85 -4.45 9.59
CA GLY A 243 -11.80 -5.56 9.60
C GLY A 243 -11.75 -6.33 10.93
N TRP A 244 -12.86 -7.01 11.25
CA TRP A 244 -12.96 -7.82 12.47
C TRP A 244 -12.07 -9.07 12.38
N ASP A 245 -11.93 -9.62 11.18
CA ASP A 245 -11.08 -10.75 10.83
C ASP A 245 -9.61 -10.49 11.18
N ALA A 246 -9.12 -9.29 10.87
CA ALA A 246 -7.76 -8.87 11.22
C ALA A 246 -7.54 -8.83 12.74
N TRP A 247 -8.56 -8.42 13.50
CA TRP A 247 -8.51 -8.40 14.96
C TRP A 247 -8.52 -9.81 15.56
N VAL A 248 -9.33 -10.71 15.02
CA VAL A 248 -9.39 -12.12 15.45
C VAL A 248 -8.04 -12.80 15.20
N ILE A 249 -7.51 -12.69 13.98
CA ILE A 249 -6.21 -13.29 13.62
C ILE A 249 -5.10 -12.73 14.50
N HIS A 250 -5.05 -11.40 14.70
CA HIS A 250 -4.08 -10.80 15.61
C HIS A 250 -4.15 -11.36 17.02
N THR A 251 -5.33 -11.64 17.54
CA THR A 251 -5.50 -12.19 18.88
C THR A 251 -5.03 -13.64 18.96
N ILE A 252 -5.37 -14.45 17.95
CA ILE A 252 -4.98 -15.87 17.89
C ILE A 252 -3.46 -16.04 17.72
N THR A 253 -2.82 -15.18 16.93
CA THR A 253 -1.36 -15.27 16.67
C THR A 253 -0.48 -14.72 17.81
N LYS A 254 -1.07 -14.28 18.91
CA LYS A 254 -0.33 -13.89 20.13
C LYS A 254 -0.03 -15.08 21.06
N PHE A 255 -0.70 -16.18 20.86
CA PHE A 255 -0.53 -17.42 21.61
C PHE A 255 0.08 -18.51 20.72
#